data_3ccf5977bcb15a46c72b48819b340c54
#
_entry.id   3ccf5977bcb15a46c72b48819b340c54
#
_cell.length_a   1.000
_cell.length_b   1.000
_cell.length_c   1.000
_cell.angle_alpha   90.00
_cell.angle_beta   90.00
_cell.angle_gamma   90.00
#
_symmetry.space_group_name_H-M   'P 1'
#
loop_
_entity.id
_entity.type
_entity.pdbx_description
1 polymer ?
#
loop_
_entity_poly.entity_id
_entity_poly.type
_entity_poly.pdbx_seq_one_letter_code
_entity_poly.pdbx_strand_id
1 'polypeptide(L)'
;MKSRVVFYLITAISFLGFITFLVLNVTLGDFFTPTMIFGTFLYHFAMRLAVGYGVGFIAKTSKIFALEKPYCAFKKEAKLYEKLGIKRWKEKAFTFNKSLFAVSADNLNELIYQMKKAELIHLIIIPLGYLTLLFTLFCSDFFYFWIFLSTAFFTSFIDLQSVVIQRYNLRRIFAIKNKKPLKCG
;
A
#
# COMPACT_ATOMS: atom_id res chain seq x y z
N MET A 1 -10.25 -3.68 -13.60
CA MET A 1 -9.56 -4.82 -14.28
C MET A 1 -8.19 -4.44 -14.82
N LYS A 2 -8.06 -3.32 -15.57
CA LYS A 2 -6.78 -2.87 -16.17
C LYS A 2 -5.61 -2.71 -15.18
N SER A 3 -5.82 -2.16 -13.99
CA SER A 3 -4.74 -1.91 -13.02
C SER A 3 -4.13 -3.18 -12.41
N ARG A 4 -4.92 -4.24 -12.19
CA ARG A 4 -4.39 -5.52 -11.70
C ARG A 4 -3.49 -6.19 -12.72
N VAL A 5 -3.91 -6.18 -13.99
CA VAL A 5 -3.12 -6.74 -15.09
C VAL A 5 -1.77 -6.04 -15.19
N VAL A 6 -1.76 -4.71 -15.13
CA VAL A 6 -0.51 -3.93 -15.12
C VAL A 6 0.41 -4.34 -13.97
N PHE A 7 -0.16 -4.55 -12.77
CA PHE A 7 0.61 -4.96 -11.60
C PHE A 7 1.26 -6.34 -11.78
N TYR A 8 0.52 -7.31 -12.32
CA TYR A 8 1.06 -8.64 -12.63
C TYR A 8 2.13 -8.58 -13.73
N LEU A 9 1.91 -7.75 -14.76
CA LEU A 9 2.90 -7.56 -15.83
C LEU A 9 4.21 -6.98 -15.29
N ILE A 10 4.14 -5.94 -14.45
CA ILE A 10 5.35 -5.36 -13.85
C ILE A 10 6.06 -6.39 -12.97
N THR A 11 5.31 -7.18 -12.18
CA THR A 11 5.92 -8.24 -11.35
C THR A 11 6.60 -9.30 -12.21
N ALA A 12 5.97 -9.74 -13.30
CA ALA A 12 6.54 -10.71 -14.22
C ALA A 12 7.79 -10.17 -14.94
N ILE A 13 7.76 -8.92 -15.41
CA ILE A 13 8.92 -8.27 -16.02
C ILE A 13 10.07 -8.15 -15.00
N SER A 14 9.77 -7.76 -13.77
CA SER A 14 10.77 -7.65 -12.70
C SER A 14 11.37 -9.01 -12.37
N PHE A 15 10.57 -10.08 -12.37
CA PHE A 15 11.05 -11.45 -12.15
C PHE A 15 11.97 -11.91 -13.28
N LEU A 16 11.55 -11.75 -14.53
CA LEU A 16 12.36 -12.12 -15.70
C LEU A 16 13.67 -11.33 -15.72
N GLY A 17 13.61 -10.02 -15.50
CA GLY A 17 14.80 -9.16 -15.42
C GLY A 17 15.74 -9.60 -14.29
N PHE A 18 15.20 -9.90 -13.10
CA PHE A 18 16.00 -10.38 -11.98
C PHE A 18 16.73 -11.68 -12.31
N ILE A 19 16.04 -12.69 -12.85
CA ILE A 19 16.65 -13.96 -13.22
C ILE A 19 17.72 -13.78 -14.31
N THR A 20 17.40 -12.99 -15.36
CA THR A 20 18.35 -12.72 -16.45
C THR A 20 19.64 -12.08 -15.92
N PHE A 21 19.52 -10.99 -15.18
CA PHE A 21 20.69 -10.28 -14.65
C PHE A 21 21.44 -11.07 -13.57
N LEU A 22 20.73 -11.87 -12.78
CA LEU A 22 21.35 -12.78 -11.82
C LEU A 22 22.25 -13.81 -12.54
N VAL A 23 21.76 -14.44 -13.60
CA VAL A 23 22.51 -15.39 -14.41
C VAL A 23 23.73 -14.70 -15.05
N LEU A 24 23.54 -13.53 -15.65
CA LEU A 24 24.62 -12.74 -16.24
C LEU A 24 25.67 -12.34 -15.21
N ASN A 25 25.24 -11.94 -14.01
CA ASN A 25 26.16 -11.59 -12.93
C ASN A 25 26.99 -12.78 -12.46
N VAL A 26 26.39 -13.97 -12.35
CA VAL A 26 27.08 -15.19 -11.94
C VAL A 26 28.06 -15.65 -13.03
N THR A 27 27.72 -15.48 -14.31
CA THR A 27 28.55 -15.97 -15.44
C THR A 27 29.62 -14.98 -15.87
N LEU A 28 29.33 -13.67 -15.85
CA LEU A 28 30.19 -12.61 -16.40
C LEU A 28 30.76 -11.66 -15.34
N GLY A 29 30.15 -11.58 -14.15
CA GLY A 29 30.65 -10.79 -13.02
C GLY A 29 30.25 -9.31 -12.97
N ASP A 30 29.75 -8.73 -14.08
CA ASP A 30 29.58 -7.26 -14.21
C ASP A 30 28.13 -6.75 -14.08
N PHE A 31 27.19 -7.62 -13.69
CA PHE A 31 25.75 -7.29 -13.70
C PHE A 31 25.13 -7.18 -12.31
N PHE A 32 25.93 -6.90 -11.28
CA PHE A 32 25.45 -6.80 -9.90
C PHE A 32 24.41 -5.70 -9.72
N THR A 33 24.67 -4.48 -10.22
CA THR A 33 23.76 -3.34 -10.08
C THR A 33 22.39 -3.59 -10.71
N PRO A 34 22.25 -4.00 -11.98
CA PRO A 34 20.93 -4.33 -12.53
C PRO A 34 20.26 -5.50 -11.81
N THR A 35 21.00 -6.49 -11.32
CA THR A 35 20.44 -7.57 -10.49
C THR A 35 19.77 -6.99 -9.23
N MET A 36 20.43 -6.08 -8.52
CA MET A 36 19.88 -5.45 -7.33
C MET A 36 18.66 -4.57 -7.64
N ILE A 37 18.67 -3.84 -8.76
CA ILE A 37 17.53 -3.01 -9.19
C ILE A 37 16.31 -3.90 -9.44
N PHE A 38 16.44 -4.92 -10.30
CA PHE A 38 15.30 -5.80 -10.60
C PHE A 38 14.86 -6.63 -9.40
N GLY A 39 15.79 -7.06 -8.52
CA GLY A 39 15.50 -7.74 -7.26
C GLY A 39 14.69 -6.85 -6.32
N THR A 40 15.00 -5.57 -6.22
CA THR A 40 14.27 -4.60 -5.40
C THR A 40 12.86 -4.36 -5.95
N PHE A 41 12.70 -4.17 -7.27
CA PHE A 41 11.39 -4.08 -7.89
C PHE A 41 10.57 -5.35 -7.68
N LEU A 42 11.16 -6.50 -7.93
CA LEU A 42 10.51 -7.79 -7.70
C LEU A 42 10.02 -7.93 -6.26
N TYR A 43 10.87 -7.61 -5.28
CA TYR A 43 10.50 -7.64 -3.88
C TYR A 43 9.29 -6.74 -3.59
N HIS A 44 9.34 -5.47 -3.99
CA HIS A 44 8.25 -4.53 -3.71
C HIS A 44 6.93 -4.93 -4.35
N PHE A 45 6.94 -5.43 -5.58
CA PHE A 45 5.71 -5.83 -6.27
C PHE A 45 5.19 -7.18 -5.75
N ALA A 46 6.05 -8.18 -5.57
CA ALA A 46 5.67 -9.49 -5.04
C ALA A 46 5.15 -9.39 -3.61
N MET A 47 5.80 -8.61 -2.75
CA MET A 47 5.39 -8.34 -1.37
C MET A 47 3.99 -7.73 -1.33
N ARG A 48 3.70 -6.72 -2.17
CA ARG A 48 2.37 -6.11 -2.26
C ARG A 48 1.29 -7.10 -2.68
N LEU A 49 1.59 -7.98 -3.63
CA LEU A 49 0.68 -9.05 -4.01
C LEU A 49 0.46 -10.03 -2.86
N ALA A 50 1.52 -10.50 -2.22
CA ALA A 50 1.45 -11.45 -1.11
C ALA A 50 0.63 -10.88 0.06
N VAL A 51 0.89 -9.64 0.48
CA VAL A 51 0.13 -8.96 1.54
C VAL A 51 -1.33 -8.79 1.12
N GLY A 52 -1.59 -8.35 -0.12
CA GLY A 52 -2.95 -8.17 -0.63
C GLY A 52 -3.77 -9.46 -0.62
N TYR A 53 -3.18 -10.58 -1.01
CA TYR A 53 -3.81 -11.91 -0.95
C TYR A 53 -3.95 -12.41 0.49
N GLY A 54 -2.90 -12.30 1.31
CA GLY A 54 -2.90 -12.73 2.71
C GLY A 54 -3.97 -12.01 3.53
N VAL A 55 -4.01 -10.68 3.46
CA VAL A 55 -5.06 -9.89 4.12
C VAL A 55 -6.44 -10.22 3.53
N GLY A 56 -6.52 -10.45 2.21
CA GLY A 56 -7.77 -10.88 1.57
C GLY A 56 -8.30 -12.20 2.08
N PHE A 57 -7.42 -13.15 2.36
CA PHE A 57 -7.77 -14.45 2.93
C PHE A 57 -8.21 -14.31 4.40
N ILE A 58 -7.40 -13.62 5.23
CA ILE A 58 -7.72 -13.38 6.65
C ILE A 58 -9.02 -12.58 6.79
N ALA A 59 -9.27 -11.61 5.93
CA ALA A 59 -10.46 -10.77 5.97
C ALA A 59 -11.76 -11.56 5.74
N LYS A 60 -11.72 -12.65 4.96
CA LYS A 60 -12.87 -13.53 4.75
C LYS A 60 -13.20 -14.38 5.97
N THR A 61 -12.19 -14.77 6.74
CA THR A 61 -12.33 -15.69 7.88
C THR A 61 -12.45 -14.98 9.22
N SER A 62 -12.03 -13.72 9.32
CA SER A 62 -11.95 -12.98 10.58
C SER A 62 -13.06 -11.94 10.73
N LYS A 63 -13.68 -11.92 11.91
CA LYS A 63 -14.64 -10.86 12.32
C LYS A 63 -13.97 -9.51 12.60
N ILE A 64 -12.64 -9.38 12.48
CA ILE A 64 -11.90 -8.14 12.75
C ILE A 64 -12.41 -6.98 11.90
N PHE A 65 -12.87 -7.27 10.68
CA PHE A 65 -13.42 -6.26 9.76
C PHE A 65 -14.88 -5.91 10.02
N ALA A 66 -15.57 -6.67 10.88
CA ALA A 66 -16.95 -6.42 11.28
C ALA A 66 -17.10 -5.31 12.34
N LEU A 67 -16.00 -4.63 12.71
CA LEU A 67 -16.05 -3.51 13.64
C LEU A 67 -16.99 -2.41 13.11
N GLU A 68 -18.10 -2.21 13.80
CA GLU A 68 -19.13 -1.25 13.42
C GLU A 68 -18.70 0.20 13.61
N LYS A 69 -17.67 0.46 14.42
CA LYS A 69 -17.21 1.83 14.72
C LYS A 69 -15.86 2.10 14.05
N PRO A 70 -15.68 3.28 13.44
CA PRO A 70 -14.35 3.71 13.04
C PRO A 70 -13.55 3.97 14.31
N TYR A 71 -12.36 3.42 14.39
CA TYR A 71 -11.45 3.85 15.42
C TYR A 71 -10.78 5.17 14.99
N CYS A 72 -10.60 6.08 15.93
CA CYS A 72 -9.79 7.26 15.74
C CYS A 72 -8.38 6.95 16.26
N ALA A 73 -7.36 7.06 15.41
CA ALA A 73 -5.98 6.83 15.82
C ALA A 73 -5.55 7.87 16.89
N PHE A 74 -6.11 9.08 16.83
CA PHE A 74 -5.89 10.13 17.84
C PHE A 74 -7.02 11.16 17.84
N LYS A 75 -7.21 11.85 18.98
CA LYS A 75 -8.36 12.77 19.19
C LYS A 75 -8.47 13.91 18.16
N LYS A 76 -7.34 14.38 17.61
CA LYS A 76 -7.30 15.50 16.66
C LYS A 76 -7.26 15.07 15.18
N GLU A 77 -7.48 13.81 14.88
CA GLU A 77 -7.37 13.25 13.51
C GLU A 77 -8.24 14.01 12.49
N ALA A 78 -9.46 14.40 12.86
CA ALA A 78 -10.34 15.18 11.99
C ALA A 78 -9.75 16.53 11.60
N LYS A 79 -9.21 17.26 12.59
CA LYS A 79 -8.58 18.57 12.36
C LYS A 79 -7.32 18.44 11.48
N LEU A 80 -6.56 17.36 11.65
CA LEU A 80 -5.41 17.09 10.80
C LEU A 80 -5.82 16.91 9.34
N TYR A 81 -6.89 16.16 9.06
CA TYR A 81 -7.39 15.95 7.70
C TYR A 81 -7.89 17.23 7.04
N GLU A 82 -8.51 18.10 7.81
CA GLU A 82 -8.90 19.45 7.33
C GLU A 82 -7.68 20.30 7.01
N LYS A 83 -6.67 20.33 7.92
CA LYS A 83 -5.42 21.07 7.72
C LYS A 83 -4.63 20.55 6.51
N LEU A 84 -4.60 19.24 6.30
CA LEU A 84 -3.95 18.61 5.15
C LEU A 84 -4.71 18.83 3.83
N GLY A 85 -5.92 19.38 3.88
CA GLY A 85 -6.73 19.64 2.70
C GLY A 85 -7.08 18.40 1.88
N ILE A 86 -7.23 17.21 2.52
CA ILE A 86 -7.41 15.91 1.87
C ILE A 86 -8.56 15.94 0.85
N LYS A 87 -9.63 16.67 1.14
CA LYS A 87 -10.77 16.82 0.23
C LYS A 87 -10.35 17.32 -1.17
N ARG A 88 -9.30 18.16 -1.25
CA ARG A 88 -8.86 18.80 -2.50
C ARG A 88 -7.98 17.90 -3.35
N TRP A 89 -7.08 17.14 -2.72
CA TRP A 89 -6.08 16.36 -3.47
C TRP A 89 -6.40 14.86 -3.59
N LYS A 90 -7.29 14.30 -2.75
CA LYS A 90 -7.63 12.87 -2.80
C LYS A 90 -8.14 12.39 -4.16
N GLU A 91 -8.77 13.28 -4.93
CA GLU A 91 -9.29 12.96 -6.28
C GLU A 91 -8.17 12.83 -7.32
N LYS A 92 -7.02 13.48 -7.05
CA LYS A 92 -5.81 13.41 -7.87
C LYS A 92 -4.88 12.27 -7.45
N ALA A 93 -5.08 11.69 -6.26
CA ALA A 93 -4.27 10.60 -5.77
C ALA A 93 -4.48 9.35 -6.63
N PHE A 94 -3.40 8.57 -6.76
CA PHE A 94 -3.45 7.31 -7.48
C PHE A 94 -4.34 6.33 -6.71
N THR A 95 -5.50 6.00 -7.25
CA THR A 95 -6.42 5.03 -6.68
C THR A 95 -6.66 3.88 -7.65
N PHE A 96 -6.50 2.66 -7.17
CA PHE A 96 -6.61 1.45 -7.99
C PHE A 96 -8.00 1.24 -8.58
N ASN A 97 -9.06 1.71 -7.91
CA ASN A 97 -10.42 1.48 -8.37
C ASN A 97 -11.37 2.61 -7.93
N LYS A 98 -11.60 3.56 -8.82
CA LYS A 98 -12.51 4.69 -8.56
C LYS A 98 -13.97 4.27 -8.38
N SER A 99 -14.41 3.15 -8.98
CA SER A 99 -15.79 2.68 -8.88
C SER A 99 -16.15 2.16 -7.49
N LEU A 100 -15.17 1.75 -6.68
CA LEU A 100 -15.39 1.37 -5.29
C LEU A 100 -15.80 2.56 -4.40
N PHE A 101 -15.65 3.80 -4.88
CA PHE A 101 -15.99 5.01 -4.13
C PHE A 101 -17.34 5.60 -4.52
N ALA A 102 -18.08 4.96 -5.44
CA ALA A 102 -19.47 5.32 -5.73
C ALA A 102 -20.35 4.90 -4.55
N VAL A 103 -20.73 5.89 -3.72
CA VAL A 103 -21.53 5.67 -2.51
C VAL A 103 -22.99 5.51 -2.89
N SER A 104 -23.55 4.33 -2.65
CA SER A 104 -25.00 4.09 -2.63
C SER A 104 -25.42 3.60 -1.23
N ALA A 105 -26.69 3.79 -0.86
CA ALA A 105 -27.19 3.34 0.44
C ALA A 105 -27.02 1.83 0.64
N ASP A 106 -27.13 1.05 -0.44
CA ASP A 106 -27.11 -0.42 -0.41
C ASP A 106 -25.69 -1.02 -0.26
N ASN A 107 -24.62 -0.25 -0.57
CA ASN A 107 -23.26 -0.75 -0.55
C ASN A 107 -22.36 -0.20 0.57
N LEU A 108 -22.91 0.52 1.53
CA LEU A 108 -22.14 1.17 2.61
C LEU A 108 -21.29 0.19 3.42
N ASN A 109 -21.85 -0.98 3.75
CA ASN A 109 -21.12 -1.99 4.54
C ASN A 109 -19.95 -2.59 3.74
N GLU A 110 -20.17 -2.87 2.47
CA GLU A 110 -19.12 -3.36 1.57
C GLU A 110 -18.01 -2.30 1.39
N LEU A 111 -18.37 -1.04 1.24
CA LEU A 111 -17.41 0.06 1.16
C LEU A 111 -16.56 0.17 2.44
N ILE A 112 -17.19 0.09 3.61
CA ILE A 112 -16.50 0.10 4.91
C ILE A 112 -15.50 -1.07 4.97
N TYR A 113 -15.95 -2.27 4.60
CA TYR A 113 -15.09 -3.46 4.58
C TYR A 113 -13.89 -3.28 3.65
N GLN A 114 -14.11 -2.85 2.42
CA GLN A 114 -13.05 -2.66 1.43
C GLN A 114 -12.05 -1.57 1.85
N MET A 115 -12.53 -0.47 2.45
CA MET A 115 -11.64 0.60 2.94
C MET A 115 -10.80 0.16 4.13
N LYS A 116 -11.37 -0.56 5.11
CA LYS A 116 -10.61 -1.13 6.24
C LYS A 116 -9.57 -2.13 5.76
N LYS A 117 -9.95 -2.98 4.81
CA LYS A 117 -9.03 -3.94 4.19
C LYS A 117 -7.87 -3.23 3.50
N ALA A 118 -8.15 -2.20 2.71
CA ALA A 118 -7.13 -1.43 2.01
C ALA A 118 -6.20 -0.70 3.01
N GLU A 119 -6.75 -0.11 4.06
CA GLU A 119 -5.97 0.52 5.13
C GLU A 119 -4.99 -0.47 5.76
N LEU A 120 -5.46 -1.65 6.15
CA LEU A 120 -4.62 -2.69 6.77
C LEU A 120 -3.51 -3.17 5.83
N ILE A 121 -3.84 -3.39 4.54
CA ILE A 121 -2.85 -3.77 3.53
C ILE A 121 -1.70 -2.74 3.49
N HIS A 122 -2.02 -1.45 3.38
CA HIS A 122 -0.98 -0.41 3.30
C HIS A 122 -0.20 -0.26 4.61
N LEU A 123 -0.85 -0.41 5.78
CA LEU A 123 -0.16 -0.39 7.08
C LEU A 123 0.85 -1.55 7.23
N ILE A 124 0.58 -2.71 6.66
CA ILE A 124 1.52 -3.86 6.66
C ILE A 124 2.64 -3.64 5.64
N ILE A 125 2.32 -3.11 4.46
CA ILE A 125 3.29 -2.87 3.39
C ILE A 125 4.37 -1.87 3.81
N ILE A 126 4.02 -0.82 4.57
CA ILE A 126 4.97 0.21 4.99
C ILE A 126 6.20 -0.40 5.71
N PRO A 127 6.07 -1.11 6.85
CA PRO A 127 7.23 -1.69 7.53
C PRO A 127 7.92 -2.76 6.69
N LEU A 128 7.18 -3.57 5.93
CA LEU A 128 7.77 -4.58 5.06
C LEU A 128 8.60 -3.96 3.93
N GLY A 129 8.25 -2.75 3.46
CA GLY A 129 9.04 -2.04 2.45
C GLY A 129 10.48 -1.76 2.91
N TYR A 130 10.69 -1.53 4.21
CA TYR A 130 12.02 -1.30 4.78
C TYR A 130 12.87 -2.57 4.90
N LEU A 131 12.32 -3.77 4.71
CA LEU A 131 13.12 -5.00 4.67
C LEU A 131 14.08 -5.03 3.47
N THR A 132 13.85 -4.19 2.45
CA THR A 132 14.84 -4.01 1.37
C THR A 132 16.22 -3.53 1.86
N LEU A 133 16.27 -2.88 3.04
CA LEU A 133 17.54 -2.49 3.66
C LEU A 133 18.43 -3.71 3.98
N LEU A 134 17.83 -4.89 4.18
CA LEU A 134 18.61 -6.13 4.39
C LEU A 134 19.40 -6.52 3.13
N PHE A 135 19.02 -6.03 1.95
CA PHE A 135 19.78 -6.28 0.71
C PHE A 135 21.17 -5.63 0.74
N THR A 136 21.36 -4.60 1.59
CA THR A 136 22.69 -4.00 1.79
C THR A 136 23.73 -4.98 2.31
N LEU A 137 23.29 -6.04 3.01
CA LEU A 137 24.18 -7.09 3.50
C LEU A 137 24.88 -7.87 2.38
N PHE A 138 24.33 -7.83 1.17
CA PHE A 138 24.88 -8.46 -0.03
C PHE A 138 25.67 -7.48 -0.90
N CYS A 139 25.71 -6.18 -0.52
CA CYS A 139 26.37 -5.14 -1.29
C CYS A 139 27.71 -4.81 -0.67
N SER A 140 28.75 -4.68 -1.50
CA SER A 140 30.09 -4.26 -1.06
C SER A 140 30.20 -2.74 -0.85
N ASP A 141 29.33 -1.97 -1.51
CA ASP A 141 29.34 -0.51 -1.45
C ASP A 141 28.16 0.02 -0.62
N PHE A 142 28.47 0.85 0.38
CA PHE A 142 27.49 1.51 1.24
C PHE A 142 26.56 2.46 0.49
N PHE A 143 26.87 2.85 -0.73
CA PHE A 143 25.99 3.66 -1.59
C PHE A 143 24.62 2.99 -1.82
N TYR A 144 24.57 1.66 -1.91
CA TYR A 144 23.31 0.91 -2.06
C TYR A 144 22.37 1.07 -0.88
N PHE A 145 22.88 1.29 0.34
CA PHE A 145 22.04 1.60 1.50
C PHE A 145 21.14 2.83 1.24
N TRP A 146 21.70 3.90 0.67
CA TRP A 146 20.95 5.11 0.37
C TRP A 146 19.93 4.89 -0.74
N ILE A 147 20.21 4.05 -1.72
CA ILE A 147 19.26 3.68 -2.77
C ILE A 147 18.06 2.94 -2.17
N PHE A 148 18.29 1.91 -1.36
CA PHE A 148 17.22 1.14 -0.73
C PHE A 148 16.42 1.98 0.26
N LEU A 149 17.08 2.79 1.07
CA LEU A 149 16.43 3.69 2.01
C LEU A 149 15.52 4.69 1.29
N SER A 150 16.03 5.34 0.24
CA SER A 150 15.26 6.30 -0.55
C SER A 150 14.04 5.61 -1.20
N THR A 151 14.22 4.44 -1.79
CA THR A 151 13.14 3.67 -2.41
C THR A 151 12.08 3.28 -1.38
N ALA A 152 12.49 2.77 -0.21
CA ALA A 152 11.58 2.42 0.88
C ALA A 152 10.83 3.65 1.39
N PHE A 153 11.50 4.79 1.55
CA PHE A 153 10.90 6.04 1.99
C PHE A 153 9.84 6.54 1.01
N PHE A 154 10.16 6.64 -0.29
CA PHE A 154 9.20 7.10 -1.29
C PHE A 154 8.00 6.18 -1.44
N THR A 155 8.22 4.87 -1.44
CA THR A 155 7.12 3.90 -1.51
C THR A 155 6.24 3.95 -0.26
N SER A 156 6.83 4.10 0.93
CA SER A 156 6.08 4.26 2.19
C SER A 156 5.26 5.55 2.21
N PHE A 157 5.75 6.63 1.61
CA PHE A 157 5.01 7.88 1.49
C PHE A 157 3.74 7.70 0.64
N ILE A 158 3.82 6.97 -0.47
CA ILE A 158 2.66 6.64 -1.32
C ILE A 158 1.66 5.76 -0.55
N ASP A 159 2.16 4.76 0.19
CA ASP A 159 1.31 3.88 1.00
C ASP A 159 0.64 4.66 2.14
N LEU A 160 1.36 5.56 2.80
CA LEU A 160 0.80 6.44 3.83
C LEU A 160 -0.30 7.36 3.30
N GLN A 161 -0.13 7.92 2.10
CA GLN A 161 -1.20 8.65 1.40
C GLN A 161 -2.46 7.80 1.27
N SER A 162 -2.32 6.53 0.88
CA SER A 162 -3.43 5.60 0.73
C SER A 162 -4.14 5.36 2.06
N VAL A 163 -3.40 5.14 3.15
CA VAL A 163 -3.95 5.00 4.53
C VAL A 163 -4.76 6.23 4.91
N VAL A 164 -4.20 7.42 4.73
CA VAL A 164 -4.85 8.70 5.08
C VAL A 164 -6.16 8.89 4.29
N ILE A 165 -6.18 8.58 2.99
CA ILE A 165 -7.39 8.66 2.16
C ILE A 165 -8.44 7.67 2.62
N GLN A 166 -8.07 6.42 2.91
CA GLN A 166 -9.00 5.40 3.37
C GLN A 166 -9.65 5.80 4.71
N ARG A 167 -8.87 6.26 5.68
CA ARG A 167 -9.36 6.76 6.96
C ARG A 167 -10.30 7.96 6.81
N TYR A 168 -9.90 8.93 6.00
CA TYR A 168 -10.75 10.10 5.72
C TYR A 168 -12.10 9.68 5.12
N ASN A 169 -12.11 8.77 4.15
CA ASN A 169 -13.32 8.30 3.51
C ASN A 169 -14.17 7.44 4.45
N LEU A 170 -13.55 6.55 5.25
CA LEU A 170 -14.24 5.76 6.27
C LEU A 170 -15.05 6.66 7.21
N ARG A 171 -14.45 7.74 7.73
CA ARG A 171 -15.14 8.67 8.62
C ARG A 171 -16.37 9.28 7.96
N ARG A 172 -16.28 9.66 6.69
CA ARG A 172 -17.43 10.21 5.94
C ARG A 172 -18.55 9.19 5.78
N ILE A 173 -18.21 7.95 5.43
CA ILE A 173 -19.20 6.87 5.25
C ILE A 173 -19.88 6.53 6.57
N PHE A 174 -19.14 6.45 7.67
CA PHE A 174 -19.75 6.24 8.98
C PHE A 174 -20.64 7.40 9.42
N ALA A 175 -20.29 8.65 9.10
CA ALA A 175 -21.15 9.80 9.36
C ALA A 175 -22.47 9.71 8.58
N ILE A 176 -22.41 9.28 7.32
CA ILE A 176 -23.61 9.04 6.49
C ILE A 176 -24.45 7.90 7.08
N LYS A 177 -23.82 6.75 7.39
CA LYS A 177 -24.51 5.58 7.96
C LYS A 177 -25.23 5.90 9.27
N ASN A 178 -24.61 6.65 10.15
CA ASN A 178 -25.15 6.96 11.48
C ASN A 178 -25.98 8.25 11.53
N LYS A 179 -26.13 8.97 10.42
CA LYS A 179 -26.78 10.28 10.35
C LYS A 179 -26.26 11.31 11.37
N LYS A 180 -25.03 11.12 11.87
CA LYS A 180 -24.38 11.98 12.87
C LYS A 180 -22.90 12.17 12.54
N PRO A 181 -22.34 13.39 12.75
CA PRO A 181 -20.91 13.59 12.63
C PRO A 181 -20.16 12.74 13.68
N LEU A 182 -19.10 12.07 13.24
CA LEU A 182 -18.24 11.28 14.12
C LEU A 182 -17.39 12.22 14.98
N LYS A 183 -17.63 12.17 16.28
CA LYS A 183 -16.76 12.81 17.27
C LYS A 183 -15.72 11.77 17.71
N CYS A 184 -14.42 12.08 17.51
CA CYS A 184 -13.35 11.41 18.22
C CYS A 184 -13.33 12.01 19.63
N GLY A 185 -13.84 11.26 20.62
CA GLY A 185 -13.86 11.66 22.01
C GLY A 185 -12.46 11.86 22.59
#